data_60a24f7d8854310f7fe662eddf3cb872
#
_entry.id   60a24f7d8854310f7fe662eddf3cb872
#
_cell.length_a   1.000
_cell.length_b   1.000
_cell.length_c   1.000
_cell.angle_alpha   90.00
_cell.angle_beta   90.00
_cell.angle_gamma   90.00
#
_symmetry.space_group_name_H-M   'P 1'
#
loop_
_entity.id
_entity.type
_entity.pdbx_description
1 polymer ?
#
loop_
_entity_poly.entity_id
_entity_poly.type
_entity_poly.pdbx_seq_one_letter_code
_entity_poly.pdbx_strand_id
1 'polypeptide(L)'
;MYRLLILLLALCPFSVPAQERTPASGNAELYFISPADGATVSNPVTVRFGLKNMGVAPAGIKYDNSGHHHLLVDTELPALDFPIINDGNHLHFGGGQTEATVELPPGEHTLQLLLGDFAHIPHDPAVMSERITITVE
;
A
#
# COMPACT_ATOMS: atom_id res chain seq x y z
N MET A 1 -5.40 -32.93 55.66
CA MET A 1 -4.80 -31.62 55.29
C MET A 1 -4.36 -31.69 53.84
N TYR A 2 -5.17 -31.20 52.92
CA TYR A 2 -4.84 -31.18 51.49
C TYR A 2 -4.15 -29.82 51.16
N ARG A 3 -2.88 -29.86 50.72
CA ARG A 3 -2.17 -28.66 50.24
C ARG A 3 -2.56 -28.45 48.76
N LEU A 4 -3.33 -27.39 48.52
CA LEU A 4 -3.67 -26.93 47.19
C LEU A 4 -2.43 -26.28 46.57
N LEU A 5 -1.83 -26.92 45.55
CA LEU A 5 -0.72 -26.36 44.78
C LEU A 5 -1.32 -25.46 43.69
N ILE A 6 -1.24 -24.15 43.88
CA ILE A 6 -1.64 -23.18 42.86
C ILE A 6 -0.50 -23.06 41.87
N LEU A 7 -0.69 -23.63 40.69
CA LEU A 7 0.24 -23.47 39.56
C LEU A 7 0.02 -22.10 38.91
N LEU A 8 0.89 -21.15 39.20
CA LEU A 8 0.89 -19.84 38.54
C LEU A 8 1.42 -20.03 37.10
N LEU A 9 0.51 -20.01 36.12
CA LEU A 9 0.87 -19.98 34.70
C LEU A 9 1.34 -18.57 34.38
N ALA A 10 2.65 -18.35 34.24
CA ALA A 10 3.21 -17.09 33.78
C ALA A 10 2.88 -16.94 32.29
N LEU A 11 1.95 -16.01 31.95
CA LEU A 11 1.76 -15.57 30.58
C LEU A 11 2.99 -14.74 30.18
N CYS A 12 3.91 -15.33 29.43
CA CYS A 12 4.93 -14.58 28.71
C CYS A 12 4.24 -13.80 27.58
N PRO A 13 4.38 -12.47 27.51
CA PRO A 13 3.92 -11.73 26.34
C PRO A 13 4.79 -12.15 25.16
N PHE A 14 4.20 -12.79 24.15
CA PHE A 14 4.85 -12.99 22.86
C PHE A 14 4.95 -11.62 22.19
N SER A 15 6.13 -11.01 22.25
CA SER A 15 6.45 -9.88 21.37
C SER A 15 6.62 -10.45 19.96
N VAL A 16 5.67 -10.20 19.08
CA VAL A 16 5.86 -10.43 17.63
C VAL A 16 6.89 -9.39 17.18
N PRO A 17 8.08 -9.79 16.70
CA PRO A 17 9.02 -8.81 16.18
C PRO A 17 8.37 -8.10 14.98
N ALA A 18 8.51 -6.78 14.92
CA ALA A 18 8.14 -6.01 13.73
C ALA A 18 8.93 -6.59 12.55
N GLN A 19 8.24 -6.81 11.43
CA GLN A 19 8.89 -7.35 10.24
C GLN A 19 9.83 -6.27 9.68
N GLU A 20 11.07 -6.66 9.38
CA GLU A 20 12.04 -5.73 8.78
C GLU A 20 11.54 -5.30 7.39
N ARG A 21 11.40 -3.99 7.20
CA ARG A 21 10.93 -3.41 5.94
C ARG A 21 12.06 -3.39 4.92
N THR A 22 11.71 -3.64 3.66
CA THR A 22 12.67 -3.58 2.56
C THR A 22 13.12 -2.13 2.34
N PRO A 23 14.45 -1.85 2.27
CA PRO A 23 14.94 -0.51 2.00
C PRO A 23 14.47 0.00 0.64
N ALA A 24 14.09 1.28 0.57
CA ALA A 24 13.82 1.97 -0.69
C ALA A 24 15.06 2.75 -1.16
N SER A 25 15.12 3.05 -2.46
CA SER A 25 16.04 4.05 -2.98
C SER A 25 15.72 5.42 -2.37
N GLY A 26 16.73 6.13 -1.86
CA GLY A 26 16.56 7.43 -1.20
C GLY A 26 16.02 8.54 -2.10
N ASN A 27 15.99 8.31 -3.42
CA ASN A 27 15.44 9.22 -4.42
C ASN A 27 14.26 8.59 -5.18
N ALA A 28 13.63 7.55 -4.63
CA ALA A 28 12.41 6.96 -5.18
C ALA A 28 11.28 7.99 -5.20
N GLU A 29 10.57 8.06 -6.33
CA GLU A 29 9.43 8.97 -6.51
C GLU A 29 8.25 8.19 -7.10
N LEU A 30 7.14 8.15 -6.37
CA LEU A 30 5.89 7.57 -6.81
C LEU A 30 4.88 8.69 -7.04
N TYR A 31 4.21 8.71 -8.20
CA TYR A 31 3.34 9.80 -8.58
C TYR A 31 2.23 9.35 -9.54
N PHE A 32 1.17 10.15 -9.66
CA PHE A 32 0.16 9.96 -10.69
C PHE A 32 0.62 10.57 -12.01
N ILE A 33 0.65 9.76 -13.06
CA ILE A 33 0.76 10.28 -14.44
C ILE A 33 -0.60 10.89 -14.83
N SER A 34 -1.69 10.19 -14.47
CA SER A 34 -3.08 10.66 -14.58
C SER A 34 -3.98 9.90 -13.60
N PRO A 35 -5.09 10.48 -13.13
CA PRO A 35 -5.50 11.88 -13.33
C PRO A 35 -4.63 12.87 -12.55
N ALA A 36 -4.76 14.17 -12.89
CA ALA A 36 -4.14 15.23 -12.11
C ALA A 36 -4.99 15.54 -10.87
N ASP A 37 -4.37 16.13 -9.84
CA ASP A 37 -5.09 16.66 -8.69
C ASP A 37 -6.12 17.71 -9.12
N GLY A 38 -7.34 17.64 -8.57
CA GLY A 38 -8.47 18.51 -8.92
C GLY A 38 -9.15 18.16 -10.25
N ALA A 39 -8.78 17.09 -10.94
CA ALA A 39 -9.40 16.74 -12.22
C ALA A 39 -10.84 16.28 -12.06
N THR A 40 -11.68 16.66 -13.05
CA THR A 40 -12.99 16.04 -13.27
C THR A 40 -12.85 14.96 -14.34
N VAL A 41 -13.33 13.77 -14.03
CA VAL A 41 -13.15 12.58 -14.87
C VAL A 41 -14.47 11.83 -15.02
N SER A 42 -14.60 11.07 -16.11
CA SER A 42 -15.75 10.18 -16.33
C SER A 42 -15.42 8.75 -15.91
N ASN A 43 -16.44 8.00 -15.52
CA ASN A 43 -16.35 6.55 -15.30
C ASN A 43 -16.32 5.76 -16.64
N PRO A 44 -15.56 4.67 -16.69
CA PRO A 44 -14.57 4.22 -15.69
C PRO A 44 -13.31 5.09 -15.67
N VAL A 45 -12.72 5.29 -14.50
CA VAL A 45 -11.54 6.15 -14.32
C VAL A 45 -10.28 5.37 -14.64
N THR A 46 -9.50 5.84 -15.63
CA THR A 46 -8.17 5.27 -15.91
C THR A 46 -7.12 6.00 -15.09
N VAL A 47 -6.44 5.26 -14.23
CA VAL A 47 -5.36 5.75 -13.37
C VAL A 47 -4.03 5.21 -13.87
N ARG A 48 -3.06 6.09 -14.14
CA ARG A 48 -1.70 5.73 -14.56
C ARG A 48 -0.69 6.08 -13.50
N PHE A 49 0.17 5.11 -13.18
CA PHE A 49 1.14 5.18 -12.09
C PHE A 49 2.54 5.48 -12.63
N GLY A 50 3.21 6.44 -12.03
CA GLY A 50 4.60 6.77 -12.34
C GLY A 50 5.51 6.39 -11.19
N LEU A 51 6.63 5.73 -11.50
CA LEU A 51 7.67 5.37 -10.54
C LEU A 51 9.04 5.73 -11.13
N LYS A 52 9.85 6.49 -10.37
CA LYS A 52 11.23 6.81 -10.73
C LYS A 52 12.20 6.22 -9.70
N ASN A 53 13.38 5.86 -10.19
CA ASN A 53 14.52 5.39 -9.39
C ASN A 53 14.27 4.09 -8.62
N MET A 54 13.20 3.38 -8.96
CA MET A 54 12.90 2.00 -8.56
C MET A 54 12.24 1.26 -9.72
N GLY A 55 12.31 -0.06 -9.69
CA GLY A 55 11.65 -0.93 -10.67
C GLY A 55 10.28 -1.38 -10.21
N VAL A 56 9.43 -1.75 -11.17
CA VAL A 56 8.19 -2.47 -10.90
C VAL A 56 8.44 -3.96 -11.02
N ALA A 57 8.07 -4.73 -10.01
CA ALA A 57 8.13 -6.19 -10.02
C ALA A 57 6.81 -6.77 -9.51
N PRO A 58 6.37 -7.93 -10.03
CA PRO A 58 5.18 -8.59 -9.52
C PRO A 58 5.30 -8.96 -8.02
N ALA A 59 4.17 -9.02 -7.33
CA ALA A 59 4.07 -9.54 -5.96
C ALA A 59 4.71 -10.94 -5.87
N GLY A 60 5.40 -11.24 -4.77
CA GLY A 60 6.10 -12.49 -4.56
C GLY A 60 7.49 -12.57 -5.22
N ILE A 61 7.84 -11.65 -6.11
CA ILE A 61 9.16 -11.59 -6.76
C ILE A 61 10.06 -10.66 -5.97
N LYS A 62 11.02 -11.25 -5.26
CA LYS A 62 12.03 -10.48 -4.52
C LYS A 62 13.13 -10.03 -5.49
N TYR A 63 13.15 -8.76 -5.79
CA TYR A 63 14.17 -8.11 -6.60
C TYR A 63 14.57 -6.78 -5.96
N ASP A 64 15.86 -6.53 -5.89
CA ASP A 64 16.38 -5.34 -5.22
C ASP A 64 15.85 -4.06 -5.87
N ASN A 65 15.52 -3.09 -5.05
CA ASN A 65 15.05 -1.78 -5.48
C ASN A 65 13.81 -1.85 -6.40
N SER A 66 12.86 -2.71 -6.04
CA SER A 66 11.62 -2.90 -6.79
C SER A 66 10.40 -3.13 -5.87
N GLY A 67 9.22 -2.93 -6.43
CA GLY A 67 7.97 -3.18 -5.75
C GLY A 67 6.78 -3.17 -6.72
N HIS A 68 5.58 -3.27 -6.19
CA HIS A 68 4.34 -3.21 -6.97
C HIS A 68 3.37 -2.20 -6.39
N HIS A 69 2.50 -1.70 -7.24
CA HIS A 69 1.60 -0.61 -6.90
C HIS A 69 0.39 -1.07 -6.09
N HIS A 70 0.00 -0.21 -5.15
CA HIS A 70 -1.32 -0.22 -4.51
C HIS A 70 -1.95 1.17 -4.69
N LEU A 71 -3.26 1.20 -4.89
CA LEU A 71 -4.04 2.44 -4.96
C LEU A 71 -5.00 2.49 -3.77
N LEU A 72 -4.85 3.51 -2.97
CA LEU A 72 -5.73 3.84 -1.86
C LEU A 72 -6.82 4.77 -2.37
N VAL A 73 -8.07 4.40 -2.13
CA VAL A 73 -9.27 5.15 -2.55
C VAL A 73 -10.07 5.48 -1.31
N ASP A 74 -10.29 6.78 -1.04
CA ASP A 74 -11.11 7.28 0.07
C ASP A 74 -10.69 6.70 1.44
N THR A 75 -9.41 6.49 1.64
CA THR A 75 -8.88 5.94 2.89
C THR A 75 -7.54 6.56 3.27
N GLU A 76 -7.16 6.43 4.53
CA GLU A 76 -5.86 6.85 5.04
C GLU A 76 -4.79 5.79 4.75
N LEU A 77 -3.51 6.18 4.95
CA LEU A 77 -2.40 5.24 4.86
C LEU A 77 -2.58 4.09 5.87
N PRO A 78 -2.36 2.84 5.45
CA PRO A 78 -2.33 1.71 6.36
C PRO A 78 -1.10 1.75 7.27
N ALA A 79 -1.04 0.85 8.26
CA ALA A 79 0.17 0.65 9.04
C ALA A 79 1.33 0.22 8.12
N LEU A 80 2.46 0.92 8.21
CA LEU A 80 3.58 0.74 7.27
C LEU A 80 4.47 -0.47 7.59
N ASP A 81 4.32 -1.07 8.78
CA ASP A 81 5.10 -2.23 9.23
C ASP A 81 4.42 -3.57 8.96
N PHE A 82 3.27 -3.55 8.27
CA PHE A 82 2.47 -4.72 7.96
C PHE A 82 2.13 -4.79 6.47
N PRO A 83 1.80 -5.98 5.95
CA PRO A 83 1.30 -6.10 4.58
C PRO A 83 0.09 -5.19 4.34
N ILE A 84 0.13 -4.49 3.22
CA ILE A 84 -1.00 -3.66 2.77
C ILE A 84 -2.21 -4.58 2.56
N ILE A 85 -3.31 -4.28 3.21
CA ILE A 85 -4.56 -5.05 3.04
C ILE A 85 -5.08 -4.89 1.60
N ASN A 86 -5.84 -5.87 1.13
CA ASN A 86 -6.51 -5.81 -0.16
C ASN A 86 -8.02 -5.85 0.08
N ASP A 87 -8.66 -4.72 -0.11
CA ASP A 87 -10.11 -4.53 0.07
C ASP A 87 -10.65 -3.49 -0.94
N GLY A 88 -11.88 -3.03 -0.75
CA GLY A 88 -12.51 -2.06 -1.64
C GLY A 88 -11.85 -0.67 -1.65
N ASN A 89 -11.03 -0.34 -0.64
CA ASN A 89 -10.34 0.93 -0.52
C ASN A 89 -8.81 0.83 -0.74
N HIS A 90 -8.27 -0.39 -0.74
CA HIS A 90 -6.84 -0.68 -0.96
C HIS A 90 -6.71 -1.64 -2.13
N LEU A 91 -6.61 -1.09 -3.34
CA LEU A 91 -6.56 -1.88 -4.57
C LEU A 91 -5.13 -2.35 -4.83
N HIS A 92 -4.98 -3.64 -5.13
CA HIS A 92 -3.70 -4.31 -5.27
C HIS A 92 -3.39 -4.64 -6.74
N PHE A 93 -2.21 -4.24 -7.22
CA PHE A 93 -1.75 -4.46 -8.60
C PHE A 93 -0.52 -5.37 -8.64
N GLY A 94 -0.71 -6.59 -8.12
CA GLY A 94 0.36 -7.58 -7.90
C GLY A 94 0.94 -8.23 -9.15
N GLY A 95 0.39 -7.97 -10.34
CA GLY A 95 0.96 -8.43 -11.60
C GLY A 95 2.01 -7.51 -12.20
N GLY A 96 2.37 -6.41 -11.52
CA GLY A 96 3.28 -5.40 -12.04
C GLY A 96 2.62 -4.38 -12.96
N GLN A 97 1.30 -4.21 -12.82
CA GLN A 97 0.55 -3.22 -13.59
C GLN A 97 1.02 -1.79 -13.23
N THR A 98 1.07 -0.93 -14.27
CA THR A 98 1.41 0.49 -14.15
C THR A 98 0.24 1.40 -14.50
N GLU A 99 -0.89 0.79 -14.82
CA GLU A 99 -2.15 1.49 -15.02
C GLU A 99 -3.33 0.58 -14.61
N ALA A 100 -4.42 1.18 -14.21
CA ALA A 100 -5.64 0.49 -13.85
C ALA A 100 -6.87 1.28 -14.29
N THR A 101 -7.97 0.57 -14.49
CA THR A 101 -9.27 1.16 -14.71
C THR A 101 -10.15 0.82 -13.51
N VAL A 102 -10.67 1.84 -12.83
CA VAL A 102 -11.50 1.69 -11.64
C VAL A 102 -12.86 2.34 -11.83
N GLU A 103 -13.90 1.72 -11.30
CA GLU A 103 -15.23 2.31 -11.26
C GLU A 103 -15.46 2.92 -9.88
N LEU A 104 -15.79 4.21 -9.85
CA LEU A 104 -16.07 4.96 -8.64
C LEU A 104 -17.46 5.60 -8.76
N PRO A 105 -18.24 5.68 -7.67
CA PRO A 105 -19.50 6.41 -7.71
C PRO A 105 -19.31 7.88 -8.14
N PRO A 106 -20.30 8.55 -8.74
CA PRO A 106 -20.21 9.98 -8.97
C PRO A 106 -19.95 10.76 -7.68
N GLY A 107 -19.08 11.75 -7.74
CA GLY A 107 -18.72 12.59 -6.61
C GLY A 107 -17.22 12.78 -6.43
N GLU A 108 -16.83 13.34 -5.30
CA GLU A 108 -15.44 13.59 -4.95
C GLU A 108 -14.80 12.35 -4.34
N HIS A 109 -13.58 12.02 -4.78
CA HIS A 109 -12.79 10.90 -4.29
C HIS A 109 -11.35 11.32 -4.05
N THR A 110 -10.73 10.74 -3.02
CA THR A 110 -9.29 10.88 -2.79
C THR A 110 -8.55 9.64 -3.29
N LEU A 111 -7.41 9.85 -3.92
CA LEU A 111 -6.54 8.79 -4.42
C LEU A 111 -5.12 8.99 -3.89
N GLN A 112 -4.46 7.89 -3.50
CA GLN A 112 -3.05 7.91 -3.13
C GLN A 112 -2.38 6.60 -3.57
N LEU A 113 -1.16 6.67 -4.10
CA LEU A 113 -0.37 5.49 -4.43
C LEU A 113 0.55 5.12 -3.28
N LEU A 114 0.72 3.82 -3.06
CA LEU A 114 1.67 3.24 -2.10
C LEU A 114 2.37 2.05 -2.76
N LEU A 115 3.69 1.99 -2.67
CA LEU A 115 4.47 0.88 -3.21
C LEU A 115 4.69 -0.18 -2.14
N GLY A 116 4.29 -1.42 -2.42
CA GLY A 116 4.57 -2.59 -1.60
C GLY A 116 5.75 -3.38 -2.15
N ASP A 117 6.54 -3.99 -1.28
CA ASP A 117 7.59 -4.92 -1.64
C ASP A 117 7.02 -6.29 -2.06
N PHE A 118 7.88 -7.28 -2.30
CA PHE A 118 7.47 -8.63 -2.69
C PHE A 118 6.47 -9.28 -1.71
N ALA A 119 6.47 -8.89 -0.43
CA ALA A 119 5.59 -9.37 0.63
C ALA A 119 4.43 -8.40 0.93
N HIS A 120 4.18 -7.41 0.07
CA HIS A 120 3.16 -6.37 0.23
C HIS A 120 3.44 -5.36 1.35
N ILE A 121 4.64 -5.33 1.90
CA ILE A 121 4.99 -4.42 2.98
C ILE A 121 5.55 -3.12 2.38
N PRO A 122 5.09 -1.95 2.83
CA PRO A 122 5.67 -0.68 2.39
C PRO A 122 7.16 -0.61 2.68
N HIS A 123 7.95 -0.07 1.73
CA HIS A 123 9.39 0.12 1.87
C HIS A 123 9.75 1.10 3.01
N ASP A 124 11.02 1.09 3.44
CA ASP A 124 11.57 2.06 4.38
C ASP A 124 12.72 2.85 3.73
N PRO A 125 12.56 4.19 3.56
CA PRO A 125 11.34 5.00 3.78
C PRO A 125 10.19 4.57 2.86
N ALA A 126 8.94 4.85 3.29
CA ALA A 126 7.77 4.51 2.48
C ALA A 126 7.78 5.27 1.13
N VAL A 127 7.56 4.54 0.05
CA VAL A 127 7.46 5.09 -1.30
C VAL A 127 5.98 5.29 -1.61
N MET A 128 5.53 6.53 -1.56
CA MET A 128 4.12 6.90 -1.75
C MET A 128 4.00 8.20 -2.53
N SER A 129 2.87 8.38 -3.19
CA SER A 129 2.55 9.63 -3.88
C SER A 129 1.96 10.66 -2.91
N GLU A 130 1.90 11.91 -3.39
CA GLU A 130 0.94 12.87 -2.83
C GLU A 130 -0.48 12.29 -2.95
N ARG A 131 -1.36 12.69 -2.01
CA ARG A 131 -2.80 12.41 -2.11
C ARG A 131 -3.41 13.42 -3.05
N ILE A 132 -4.17 12.96 -4.02
CA ILE A 132 -4.91 13.80 -4.95
C ILE A 132 -6.41 13.67 -4.71
N THR A 133 -7.16 14.67 -5.11
CA THR A 133 -8.63 14.67 -5.12
C THR A 133 -9.12 14.77 -6.56
N ILE A 134 -10.09 13.94 -6.92
CA ILE A 134 -10.75 13.97 -8.22
C ILE A 134 -12.26 14.05 -8.05
N THR A 135 -12.96 14.54 -9.08
CA THR A 135 -14.42 14.49 -9.17
C THR A 135 -14.83 13.56 -10.29
N VAL A 136 -15.69 12.58 -9.99
CA VAL A 136 -16.24 11.63 -10.97
C VAL A 136 -17.65 12.09 -11.37
N GLU A 137 -17.92 12.17 -12.68
CA GLU A 137 -19.21 12.51 -13.29
C GLU A 137 -19.89 11.31 -13.95
#